data_1147a1b5f1de5a668fe0048f269f541b
#
_entry.id   1147a1b5f1de5a668fe0048f269f541b
#
_cell.length_a   1.000
_cell.length_b   1.000
_cell.length_c   1.000
_cell.angle_alpha   90.00
_cell.angle_beta   90.00
_cell.angle_gamma   90.00
#
_symmetry.space_group_name_H-M   'P 1'
#
loop_
_entity.id
_entity.type
_entity.pdbx_description
1 polymer ?
#
loop_
_entity_poly.entity_id
_entity_poly.type
_entity_poly.pdbx_seq_one_letter_code
_entity_poly.pdbx_strand_id
1 'polypeptide(L)'
;MENELFPMDVSAPCRILFVCLGNICRSPAAEIIFKTMVRKQRLDGRIESDSAGMIGYHRGCPPDARMLEALKKYGYSNPGLKSRPVRKNDLEEFDLIVGMDRENLRDLKKMDKNGLAERKIVPMCFFATHFLDEEVPDPYYGDREGFE
;
A
#
# COMPACT_ATOMS: atom_id res chain seq x y z
N MET A 1 9.14 5.05 -24.13
CA MET A 1 7.94 4.22 -23.95
C MET A 1 7.09 4.78 -22.82
N GLU A 2 5.87 5.07 -23.10
CA GLU A 2 5.00 5.57 -22.07
C GLU A 2 4.56 4.49 -21.13
N ASN A 3 4.48 4.84 -19.87
CA ASN A 3 3.98 3.94 -18.83
C ASN A 3 2.48 4.17 -18.66
N GLU A 4 1.66 3.27 -19.15
CA GLU A 4 0.21 3.37 -19.09
C GLU A 4 -0.33 3.30 -17.65
N LEU A 5 0.47 2.80 -16.70
CA LEU A 5 0.07 2.74 -15.30
C LEU A 5 0.13 4.11 -14.59
N PHE A 6 0.87 5.05 -15.15
CA PHE A 6 1.06 6.37 -14.56
C PHE A 6 0.61 7.44 -15.55
N PRO A 7 -0.59 8.00 -15.33
CA PRO A 7 -1.06 9.12 -16.17
C PRO A 7 -0.03 10.25 -16.16
N MET A 8 0.24 10.80 -17.33
CA MET A 8 1.29 11.80 -17.53
C MET A 8 0.81 13.22 -17.32
N ASP A 9 0.12 13.47 -16.22
CA ASP A 9 -0.17 14.83 -15.81
C ASP A 9 1.00 15.35 -14.97
N VAL A 10 1.86 16.12 -15.61
CA VAL A 10 3.07 16.65 -14.97
C VAL A 10 2.78 17.75 -13.96
N SER A 11 1.56 18.28 -13.91
CA SER A 11 1.18 19.33 -12.98
C SER A 11 0.70 18.79 -11.63
N ALA A 12 0.29 17.52 -11.58
CA ALA A 12 -0.23 16.88 -10.38
C ALA A 12 0.71 15.75 -9.93
N PRO A 13 0.86 15.52 -8.61
CA PRO A 13 1.65 14.39 -8.13
C PRO A 13 0.98 13.06 -8.47
N CYS A 14 1.79 12.03 -8.66
CA CYS A 14 1.31 10.66 -8.78
C CYS A 14 0.97 10.14 -7.38
N ARG A 15 -0.22 9.61 -7.19
CA ARG A 15 -0.71 9.18 -5.89
C ARG A 15 -0.93 7.68 -5.87
N ILE A 16 -0.29 7.02 -4.90
CA ILE A 16 -0.30 5.55 -4.76
C ILE A 16 -0.91 5.17 -3.42
N LEU A 17 -1.86 4.23 -3.44
CA LEU A 17 -2.50 3.69 -2.23
C LEU A 17 -2.09 2.24 -2.06
N PHE A 18 -1.54 1.92 -0.90
CA PHE A 18 -1.24 0.54 -0.52
C PHE A 18 -2.37 -0.01 0.34
N VAL A 19 -2.86 -1.20 0.01
CA VAL A 19 -4.03 -1.79 0.67
C VAL A 19 -3.73 -3.19 1.18
N CYS A 20 -4.05 -3.43 2.45
CA CYS A 20 -4.08 -4.78 3.02
C CYS A 20 -5.39 -4.96 3.78
N LEU A 21 -5.53 -6.02 4.57
CA LEU A 21 -6.78 -6.27 5.26
C LEU A 21 -7.08 -5.22 6.34
N GLY A 22 -6.19 -5.07 7.32
CA GLY A 22 -6.46 -4.22 8.49
C GLY A 22 -5.72 -2.89 8.54
N ASN A 23 -4.81 -2.63 7.60
CA ASN A 23 -3.99 -1.43 7.54
C ASN A 23 -3.13 -1.22 8.81
N ILE A 24 -2.61 -2.30 9.38
CA ILE A 24 -1.68 -2.20 10.51
C ILE A 24 -0.36 -2.94 10.27
N CYS A 25 -0.25 -3.80 9.26
CA CYS A 25 0.97 -4.56 8.97
C CYS A 25 1.51 -4.28 7.58
N ARG A 26 0.99 -4.94 6.57
CA ARG A 26 1.55 -4.94 5.22
C ARG A 26 1.48 -3.59 4.52
N SER A 27 0.32 -2.97 4.47
CA SER A 27 0.16 -1.71 3.75
C SER A 27 0.88 -0.54 4.43
N PRO A 28 0.87 -0.40 5.77
CA PRO A 28 1.68 0.65 6.37
C PRO A 28 3.19 0.39 6.24
N ALA A 29 3.63 -0.88 6.24
CA ALA A 29 5.02 -1.19 5.98
C ALA A 29 5.42 -0.73 4.58
N ALA A 30 4.62 -1.05 3.57
CA ALA A 30 4.86 -0.62 2.21
C ALA A 30 4.90 0.91 2.11
N GLU A 31 3.97 1.59 2.75
CA GLU A 31 3.93 3.06 2.75
C GLU A 31 5.19 3.66 3.38
N ILE A 32 5.62 3.16 4.53
CA ILE A 32 6.81 3.65 5.23
C ILE A 32 8.06 3.48 4.36
N ILE A 33 8.24 2.28 3.82
CA ILE A 33 9.40 1.98 2.97
C ILE A 33 9.37 2.86 1.71
N PHE A 34 8.22 2.95 1.07
CA PHE A 34 8.08 3.70 -0.18
C PHE A 34 8.32 5.20 0.03
N LYS A 35 7.77 5.78 1.09
CA LYS A 35 8.01 7.19 1.43
C LYS A 35 9.49 7.48 1.66
N THR A 36 10.18 6.56 2.31
CA THR A 36 11.61 6.70 2.54
C THR A 36 12.38 6.68 1.21
N MET A 37 12.04 5.77 0.32
CA MET A 37 12.67 5.68 -1.00
C MET A 37 12.40 6.93 -1.83
N VAL A 38 11.18 7.43 -1.80
CA VAL A 38 10.77 8.63 -2.53
C VAL A 38 11.58 9.85 -2.06
N ARG A 39 11.74 10.01 -0.74
CA ARG A 39 12.54 11.09 -0.19
C ARG A 39 14.01 10.99 -0.58
N LYS A 40 14.57 9.79 -0.55
CA LYS A 40 15.96 9.56 -0.95
C LYS A 40 16.23 9.94 -2.41
N GLN A 41 15.22 9.75 -3.26
CA GLN A 41 15.27 10.12 -4.67
C GLN A 41 14.85 11.57 -4.94
N ARG A 42 14.50 12.32 -3.88
CA ARG A 42 14.04 13.72 -3.96
C ARG A 42 12.78 13.86 -4.83
N LEU A 43 11.87 12.89 -4.72
CA LEU A 43 10.61 12.86 -5.48
C LEU A 43 9.39 13.13 -4.61
N ASP A 44 9.57 13.52 -3.35
CA ASP A 44 8.49 13.66 -2.37
C ASP A 44 7.46 14.74 -2.72
N GLY A 45 7.76 15.65 -3.62
CA GLY A 45 6.76 16.57 -4.16
C GLY A 45 6.06 16.07 -5.41
N ARG A 46 6.52 14.96 -5.98
CA ARG A 46 5.99 14.40 -7.24
C ARG A 46 5.27 13.08 -7.07
N ILE A 47 5.57 12.35 -6.00
CA ILE A 47 4.96 11.05 -5.72
C ILE A 47 4.46 11.08 -4.29
N GLU A 48 3.15 10.90 -4.12
CA GLU A 48 2.51 10.80 -2.83
C GLU A 48 2.04 9.37 -2.59
N SER A 49 2.03 8.94 -1.34
CA SER A 49 1.56 7.61 -1.00
C SER A 49 0.76 7.65 0.28
N ASP A 50 -0.14 6.67 0.42
CA ASP A 50 -0.96 6.48 1.59
C ASP A 50 -1.22 4.99 1.71
N SER A 51 -1.89 4.58 2.77
CA SER A 51 -2.30 3.19 2.96
C SER A 51 -3.68 3.12 3.60
N ALA A 52 -4.37 2.00 3.37
CA ALA A 52 -5.70 1.76 3.90
C ALA A 52 -5.97 0.27 4.05
N GLY A 53 -7.00 -0.08 4.81
CA GLY A 53 -7.42 -1.46 5.00
C GLY A 53 -8.77 -1.75 4.39
N MET A 54 -9.01 -3.00 4.02
CA MET A 54 -10.31 -3.41 3.52
C MET A 54 -11.36 -3.42 4.64
N ILE A 55 -10.94 -3.59 5.89
CA ILE A 55 -11.84 -3.52 7.05
C ILE A 55 -11.42 -2.38 7.97
N GLY A 56 -12.40 -1.85 8.72
CA GLY A 56 -12.17 -0.74 9.63
C GLY A 56 -11.93 -1.15 11.08
N TYR A 57 -11.65 -2.42 11.34
CA TYR A 57 -11.51 -2.94 12.70
C TYR A 57 -10.45 -2.22 13.52
N HIS A 58 -9.34 -1.84 12.90
CA HIS A 58 -8.23 -1.16 13.55
C HIS A 58 -8.22 0.35 13.34
N ARG A 59 -9.33 0.92 12.89
CA ARG A 59 -9.40 2.37 12.59
C ARG A 59 -8.82 3.21 13.72
N GLY A 60 -7.91 4.11 13.35
CA GLY A 60 -7.27 5.02 14.31
C GLY A 60 -6.10 4.41 15.07
N CYS A 61 -5.86 3.12 14.94
CA CYS A 61 -4.74 2.47 15.61
C CYS A 61 -3.41 2.74 14.90
N PRO A 62 -2.31 2.79 15.63
CA PRO A 62 -0.99 2.85 15.01
C PRO A 62 -0.68 1.51 14.31
N PRO A 63 0.34 1.45 13.46
CA PRO A 63 0.78 0.19 12.89
C PRO A 63 1.17 -0.84 13.96
N ASP A 64 1.08 -2.13 13.60
CA ASP A 64 1.42 -3.23 14.51
C ASP A 64 2.86 -3.06 15.04
N ALA A 65 3.02 -3.18 16.36
CA ALA A 65 4.33 -2.99 17.00
C ALA A 65 5.39 -3.98 16.50
N ARG A 66 4.98 -5.20 16.18
CA ARG A 66 5.90 -6.23 15.66
C ARG A 66 6.43 -5.83 14.28
N MET A 67 5.56 -5.27 13.45
CA MET A 67 5.93 -4.78 12.13
C MET A 67 6.88 -3.58 12.26
N LEU A 68 6.59 -2.64 13.15
CA LEU A 68 7.45 -1.48 13.37
C LEU A 68 8.83 -1.89 13.89
N GLU A 69 8.87 -2.90 14.76
CA GLU A 69 10.13 -3.44 15.25
C GLU A 69 10.97 -4.04 14.13
N ALA A 70 10.33 -4.80 13.24
CA ALA A 70 11.00 -5.37 12.07
C ALA A 70 11.56 -4.27 11.16
N LEU A 71 10.78 -3.24 10.87
CA LEU A 71 11.22 -2.12 10.05
C LEU A 71 12.38 -1.36 10.67
N LYS A 72 12.37 -1.19 12.00
CA LYS A 72 13.43 -0.49 12.71
C LYS A 72 14.78 -1.15 12.53
N LYS A 73 14.81 -2.49 12.44
CA LYS A 73 16.05 -3.22 12.18
C LYS A 73 16.68 -2.83 10.85
N TYR A 74 15.89 -2.39 9.89
CA TYR A 74 16.35 -1.98 8.57
C TYR A 74 16.44 -0.46 8.41
N GLY A 75 16.32 0.29 9.50
CA GLY A 75 16.51 1.74 9.48
C GLY A 75 15.25 2.55 9.15
N TYR A 76 14.07 1.93 9.16
CA TYR A 76 12.82 2.62 8.89
C TYR A 76 12.09 3.00 10.18
N SER A 77 11.47 4.16 10.18
CA SER A 77 10.71 4.65 11.33
C SER A 77 9.30 5.07 10.93
N ASN A 78 8.36 4.95 11.89
CA ASN A 78 6.97 5.32 11.67
C ASN A 78 6.80 6.84 11.71
N PRO A 79 6.27 7.46 10.65
CA PRO A 79 6.00 8.90 10.64
C PRO A 79 4.71 9.29 11.36
N GLY A 80 4.09 8.38 12.11
CA GLY A 80 2.85 8.64 12.82
C GLY A 80 1.61 8.16 12.10
N LEU A 81 1.73 7.09 11.31
CA LEU A 81 0.61 6.54 10.56
C LEU A 81 -0.49 6.00 11.48
N LYS A 82 -1.73 6.10 11.02
CA LYS A 82 -2.89 5.52 11.69
C LYS A 82 -3.74 4.76 10.68
N SER A 83 -4.30 3.64 11.13
CA SER A 83 -5.14 2.80 10.28
C SER A 83 -6.42 3.53 9.87
N ARG A 84 -6.82 3.33 8.62
CA ARG A 84 -8.11 3.76 8.09
C ARG A 84 -8.63 2.75 7.07
N PRO A 85 -9.95 2.63 6.91
CA PRO A 85 -10.51 1.79 5.86
C PRO A 85 -10.41 2.46 4.49
N VAL A 86 -10.45 1.65 3.44
CA VAL A 86 -10.57 2.15 2.07
C VAL A 86 -11.94 2.79 1.89
N ARG A 87 -11.98 3.92 1.20
CA ARG A 87 -13.21 4.64 0.86
C ARG A 87 -13.42 4.62 -0.65
N LYS A 88 -14.67 4.80 -1.08
CA LYS A 88 -15.00 4.84 -2.52
C LYS A 88 -14.18 5.90 -3.25
N ASN A 89 -14.00 7.05 -2.64
CA ASN A 89 -13.24 8.14 -3.24
C ASN A 89 -11.78 7.76 -3.50
N ASP A 90 -11.22 6.83 -2.75
CA ASP A 90 -9.85 6.37 -2.96
C ASP A 90 -9.67 5.80 -4.37
N LEU A 91 -10.71 5.13 -4.89
CA LEU A 91 -10.66 4.53 -6.22
C LEU A 91 -10.55 5.59 -7.32
N GLU A 92 -11.04 6.80 -7.07
CA GLU A 92 -10.96 7.91 -8.00
C GLU A 92 -9.69 8.74 -7.80
N GLU A 93 -9.34 9.00 -6.55
CA GLU A 93 -8.28 9.92 -6.19
C GLU A 93 -6.87 9.39 -6.41
N PHE A 94 -6.67 8.09 -6.28
CA PHE A 94 -5.34 7.50 -6.44
C PHE A 94 -5.11 7.05 -7.88
N ASP A 95 -3.89 7.24 -8.34
CA ASP A 95 -3.48 6.83 -9.68
C ASP A 95 -3.16 5.34 -9.74
N LEU A 96 -2.73 4.76 -8.61
CA LEU A 96 -2.40 3.37 -8.50
C LEU A 96 -2.87 2.84 -7.15
N ILE A 97 -3.50 1.68 -7.13
CA ILE A 97 -4.00 1.05 -5.91
C ILE A 97 -3.40 -0.35 -5.83
N VAL A 98 -2.57 -0.57 -4.83
CA VAL A 98 -1.75 -1.77 -4.72
C VAL A 98 -2.27 -2.66 -3.60
N GLY A 99 -2.80 -3.84 -3.95
CA GLY A 99 -3.28 -4.83 -2.99
C GLY A 99 -2.21 -5.85 -2.67
N MET A 100 -2.14 -6.28 -1.41
CA MET A 100 -1.11 -7.18 -0.94
C MET A 100 -1.37 -8.64 -1.28
N ASP A 101 -2.63 -9.04 -1.36
CA ASP A 101 -3.00 -10.42 -1.67
C ASP A 101 -4.25 -10.45 -2.56
N ARG A 102 -4.64 -11.66 -2.97
CA ARG A 102 -5.77 -11.84 -3.88
C ARG A 102 -7.10 -11.41 -3.27
N GLU A 103 -7.28 -11.59 -1.97
CA GLU A 103 -8.50 -11.14 -1.29
C GLU A 103 -8.61 -9.63 -1.33
N ASN A 104 -7.52 -8.92 -1.07
CA ASN A 104 -7.49 -7.46 -1.16
C ASN A 104 -7.89 -7.01 -2.56
N LEU A 105 -7.31 -7.63 -3.58
CA LEU A 105 -7.62 -7.29 -4.98
C LEU A 105 -9.07 -7.57 -5.32
N ARG A 106 -9.59 -8.71 -4.89
CA ARG A 106 -10.98 -9.10 -5.13
C ARG A 106 -11.93 -8.09 -4.51
N ASP A 107 -11.68 -7.72 -3.25
CA ASP A 107 -12.54 -6.80 -2.53
C ASP A 107 -12.46 -5.39 -3.10
N LEU A 108 -11.30 -4.95 -3.52
CA LEU A 108 -11.13 -3.66 -4.21
C LEU A 108 -11.93 -3.63 -5.52
N LYS A 109 -11.88 -4.70 -6.29
CA LYS A 109 -12.64 -4.80 -7.55
C LYS A 109 -14.15 -4.81 -7.32
N LYS A 110 -14.60 -5.40 -6.21
CA LYS A 110 -16.02 -5.35 -5.82
C LYS A 110 -16.47 -3.94 -5.47
N MET A 111 -15.61 -3.13 -4.88
CA MET A 111 -15.91 -1.72 -4.58
C MET A 111 -16.02 -0.90 -5.86
N ASP A 112 -15.29 -1.28 -6.89
CA ASP A 112 -15.26 -0.59 -8.19
C ASP A 112 -16.42 -1.08 -9.08
N LYS A 113 -17.64 -0.72 -8.70
CA LYS A 113 -18.85 -1.21 -9.33
C LYS A 113 -18.95 -0.96 -10.84
N ASN A 114 -18.38 0.13 -11.30
CA ASN A 114 -18.44 0.53 -12.71
C ASN A 114 -17.19 0.14 -13.50
N GLY A 115 -16.21 -0.50 -12.86
CA GLY A 115 -14.98 -0.92 -13.50
C GLY A 115 -14.05 0.21 -13.90
N LEU A 116 -14.30 1.43 -13.41
CA LEU A 116 -13.52 2.62 -13.81
C LEU A 116 -12.09 2.62 -13.26
N ALA A 117 -11.86 1.94 -12.15
CA ALA A 117 -10.55 1.86 -11.50
C ALA A 117 -9.81 0.54 -11.79
N GLU A 118 -10.35 -0.32 -12.64
CA GLU A 118 -9.81 -1.66 -12.87
C GLU A 118 -8.33 -1.65 -13.25
N ARG A 119 -7.92 -0.73 -14.11
CA ARG A 119 -6.53 -0.62 -14.56
C ARG A 119 -5.56 -0.16 -13.49
N LYS A 120 -6.07 0.51 -12.45
CA LYS A 120 -5.28 1.04 -11.35
C LYS A 120 -5.03 0.01 -10.25
N ILE A 121 -5.86 -1.01 -10.16
CA ILE A 121 -5.83 -2.02 -9.10
C ILE A 121 -4.87 -3.13 -9.49
N VAL A 122 -3.73 -3.19 -8.82
CA VAL A 122 -2.66 -4.13 -9.16
C VAL A 122 -2.11 -4.81 -7.90
N PRO A 123 -1.56 -6.04 -8.03
CA PRO A 123 -0.95 -6.71 -6.89
C PRO A 123 0.43 -6.15 -6.57
N MET A 124 0.79 -6.13 -5.28
CA MET A 124 2.12 -5.69 -4.85
C MET A 124 3.21 -6.53 -5.49
N CYS A 125 3.03 -7.83 -5.56
CA CYS A 125 4.02 -8.75 -6.12
C CYS A 125 4.23 -8.57 -7.63
N PHE A 126 3.37 -7.81 -8.32
CA PHE A 126 3.60 -7.41 -9.70
C PHE A 126 4.94 -6.68 -9.87
N PHE A 127 5.37 -5.97 -8.83
CA PHE A 127 6.61 -5.19 -8.85
C PHE A 127 7.82 -5.96 -8.32
N ALA A 128 7.62 -7.20 -7.86
CA ALA A 128 8.70 -8.01 -7.31
C ALA A 128 9.64 -8.50 -8.41
N THR A 129 10.94 -8.36 -8.21
CA THR A 129 11.95 -8.79 -9.16
C THR A 129 12.74 -9.99 -8.67
N HIS A 130 12.70 -10.27 -7.36
CA HIS A 130 13.49 -11.33 -6.73
C HIS A 130 12.64 -12.45 -6.12
N PHE A 131 11.33 -12.26 -6.04
CA PHE A 131 10.40 -13.21 -5.46
C PHE A 131 9.35 -13.60 -6.49
N LEU A 132 8.99 -14.87 -6.52
CA LEU A 132 7.99 -15.39 -7.45
C LEU A 132 6.61 -15.54 -6.83
N ASP A 133 6.46 -15.17 -5.55
CA ASP A 133 5.18 -15.26 -4.86
C ASP A 133 4.17 -14.28 -5.46
N GLU A 134 2.93 -14.71 -5.57
CA GLU A 134 1.84 -13.89 -6.09
C GLU A 134 1.21 -12.98 -5.04
N GLU A 135 1.49 -13.25 -3.77
CA GLU A 135 0.89 -12.55 -2.65
C GLU A 135 1.93 -12.22 -1.59
N VAL A 136 1.68 -11.11 -0.87
CA VAL A 136 2.39 -10.80 0.36
C VAL A 136 1.60 -11.43 1.49
N PRO A 137 2.16 -12.42 2.19
CA PRO A 137 1.42 -13.11 3.24
C PRO A 137 1.10 -12.19 4.42
N ASP A 138 -0.02 -12.47 5.10
CA ASP A 138 -0.43 -11.68 6.26
C ASP A 138 0.22 -12.25 7.53
N PRO A 139 1.12 -11.51 8.18
CA PRO A 139 1.83 -12.00 9.35
C PRO A 139 1.08 -11.81 10.67
N TYR A 140 -0.12 -11.19 10.66
CA TYR A 140 -0.79 -10.75 11.88
C TYR A 140 -0.98 -11.87 12.91
N TYR A 141 -1.35 -13.06 12.45
CA TYR A 141 -1.58 -14.20 13.33
C TYR A 141 -0.36 -15.12 13.49
N GLY A 142 0.77 -14.72 12.90
CA GLY A 142 2.02 -15.47 13.00
C GLY A 142 2.94 -14.95 14.10
N ASP A 143 4.17 -15.48 14.11
CA ASP A 143 5.21 -15.03 15.02
C ASP A 143 6.03 -13.88 14.42
N ARG A 144 7.09 -13.47 15.12
CA ARG A 144 7.93 -12.33 14.69
C ARG A 144 8.60 -12.55 13.35
N GLU A 145 8.95 -13.76 12.99
CA GLU A 145 9.63 -14.06 11.73
C GLU A 145 8.75 -13.70 10.52
N GLY A 146 7.43 -13.82 10.66
CA GLY A 146 6.50 -13.47 9.62
C GLY A 146 6.53 -11.99 9.22
N PHE A 147 7.05 -11.12 10.08
CA PHE A 147 7.14 -9.67 9.81
C PHE A 147 8.41 -9.29 9.05
N GLU A 148 9.38 -10.15 8.97
CA GLU A 148 10.63 -9.90 8.27
C GLU A 148 10.57 -10.34 6.81
#